data_20a8fbaaa4d16bd7df97bb8af6f8ba19
#
_entry.id   20a8fbaaa4d16bd7df97bb8af6f8ba19
#
_cell.length_a   1.000
_cell.length_b   1.000
_cell.length_c   1.000
_cell.angle_alpha   90.00
_cell.angle_beta   90.00
_cell.angle_gamma   90.00
#
_symmetry.space_group_name_H-M   'P 1'
#
loop_
_entity.id
_entity.type
_entity.pdbx_description
1 polymer ?
#
loop_
_entity_poly.entity_id
_entity_poly.type
_entity_poly.pdbx_seq_one_letter_code
_entity_poly.pdbx_strand_id
1 'polypeptide(L)'
;MDLVFDIETDDLKATKIHCIVAQDADSKETFKFPPDKLEEGYKFLEKADRLIGHNIIGFDIPVLERLGGIKLSHKPVVDTLVMSRLFNPVREGGHSLEKWGYKLGFRKLEFEDYL
;
A
#
# COMPACT_ATOMS: atom_id res chain seq x y z
N MET A 1 15.17 -4.85 -0.01
CA MET A 1 14.08 -4.58 0.97
C MET A 1 12.74 -4.72 0.28
N ASP A 2 11.91 -5.61 0.79
CA ASP A 2 10.54 -5.77 0.33
C ASP A 2 9.62 -4.97 1.24
N LEU A 3 8.76 -4.15 0.67
CA LEU A 3 7.86 -3.29 1.44
C LEU A 3 6.40 -3.66 1.22
N VAL A 4 5.69 -3.90 2.31
CA VAL A 4 4.23 -3.94 2.32
C VAL A 4 3.76 -2.52 2.58
N PHE A 5 2.91 -1.97 1.73
CA PHE A 5 2.48 -0.58 1.90
C PHE A 5 1.02 -0.37 1.56
N ASP A 6 0.50 0.75 2.04
CA ASP A 6 -0.82 1.24 1.69
C ASP A 6 -0.80 2.77 1.73
N ILE A 7 -1.70 3.39 1.00
CA ILE A 7 -1.91 4.84 1.04
C ILE A 7 -3.35 5.14 1.43
N GLU A 8 -3.56 6.30 2.05
CA GLU A 8 -4.89 6.85 2.30
C GLU A 8 -5.05 8.11 1.48
N THR A 9 -6.21 8.25 0.85
CA THR A 9 -6.51 9.36 -0.06
C THR A 9 -7.83 10.02 0.30
N ASP A 10 -8.11 11.16 -0.33
CA ASP A 10 -9.35 11.90 -0.13
C ASP A 10 -10.57 11.21 -0.73
N ASP A 11 -10.40 10.46 -1.83
CA ASP A 11 -11.51 9.82 -2.53
C ASP A 11 -10.98 8.70 -3.44
N LEU A 12 -11.89 7.89 -3.99
CA LEU A 12 -11.57 6.89 -5.01
C LEU A 12 -10.98 7.51 -6.27
N LYS A 13 -11.43 8.71 -6.64
CA LYS A 13 -10.80 9.54 -7.67
C LYS A 13 -9.78 10.45 -7.01
N ALA A 14 -8.73 9.85 -6.47
CA ALA A 14 -7.79 10.55 -5.62
C ALA A 14 -7.21 11.81 -6.26
N THR A 15 -7.35 12.93 -5.55
CA THR A 15 -6.71 14.20 -5.89
C THR A 15 -5.62 14.56 -4.88
N LYS A 16 -5.60 13.88 -3.74
CA LYS A 16 -4.67 14.14 -2.65
C LYS A 16 -4.39 12.88 -1.86
N ILE A 17 -3.12 12.65 -1.56
CA ILE A 17 -2.70 11.56 -0.67
C ILE A 17 -2.59 12.12 0.73
N HIS A 18 -3.28 11.47 1.70
CA HIS A 18 -3.24 11.89 3.10
C HIS A 18 -2.07 11.29 3.86
N CYS A 19 -1.78 10.02 3.64
CA CYS A 19 -0.64 9.38 4.29
C CYS A 19 -0.19 8.14 3.55
N ILE A 20 1.03 7.71 3.87
CA ILE A 20 1.62 6.46 3.40
C ILE A 20 2.08 5.69 4.62
N VAL A 21 1.79 4.40 4.67
CA VAL A 21 2.34 3.50 5.68
C VAL A 21 3.02 2.35 4.96
N ALA A 22 4.25 2.04 5.37
CA ALA A 22 5.03 0.96 4.79
C ALA A 22 5.63 0.10 5.91
N GLN A 23 5.73 -1.19 5.67
CA GLN A 23 6.33 -2.12 6.59
C GLN A 23 7.34 -2.98 5.85
N ASP A 24 8.55 -3.10 6.42
CA ASP A 24 9.55 -4.04 5.90
C ASP A 24 9.03 -5.47 6.13
N ALA A 25 8.97 -6.25 5.05
CA ALA A 25 8.42 -7.60 5.10
C ALA A 25 9.27 -8.55 5.95
N ASP A 26 10.56 -8.30 6.07
CA ASP A 26 11.47 -9.14 6.83
C ASP A 26 11.54 -8.75 8.30
N SER A 27 11.87 -7.48 8.57
CA SER A 27 12.06 -6.98 9.94
C SER A 27 10.76 -6.65 10.66
N LYS A 28 9.67 -6.45 9.90
CA LYS A 28 8.37 -5.98 10.40
C LYS A 28 8.40 -4.56 10.95
N GLU A 29 9.47 -3.81 10.71
CA GLU A 29 9.55 -2.41 11.10
C GLU A 29 8.55 -1.60 10.28
N THR A 30 7.75 -0.77 10.95
CA THR A 30 6.72 0.05 10.31
C THR A 30 7.19 1.49 10.19
N PHE A 31 6.97 2.07 9.00
CA PHE A 31 7.33 3.44 8.66
C PHE A 31 6.07 4.19 8.27
N LYS A 32 5.82 5.32 8.92
CA LYS A 32 4.62 6.12 8.71
C LYS A 32 5.00 7.49 8.18
N PHE A 33 4.32 7.91 7.11
CA PHE A 33 4.58 9.18 6.45
C PHE A 33 3.29 10.02 6.46
N PRO A 34 3.17 10.95 7.42
CA PRO A 34 2.01 11.83 7.50
C PRO A 34 1.97 12.83 6.34
N PRO A 35 0.90 13.64 6.22
CA PRO A 35 0.74 14.55 5.07
C PRO A 35 1.90 15.52 4.83
N ASP A 36 2.62 15.89 5.86
CA ASP A 36 3.78 16.80 5.75
C ASP A 36 5.09 16.09 5.40
N LYS A 37 5.08 14.75 5.34
CA LYS A 37 6.26 13.93 5.04
C LYS A 37 6.08 12.99 3.85
N LEU A 38 5.16 13.30 2.96
CA LEU A 38 4.88 12.46 1.79
C LEU A 38 6.10 12.31 0.87
N GLU A 39 6.88 13.37 0.71
CA GLU A 39 8.10 13.32 -0.11
C GLU A 39 9.09 12.25 0.39
N GLU A 40 9.25 12.14 1.70
CA GLU A 40 10.10 11.12 2.31
C GLU A 40 9.52 9.73 2.04
N GLY A 41 8.20 9.59 2.10
CA GLY A 41 7.50 8.36 1.79
C GLY A 41 7.70 7.92 0.34
N TYR A 42 7.62 8.86 -0.59
CA TYR A 42 7.85 8.58 -2.01
C TYR A 42 9.26 8.03 -2.24
N LYS A 43 10.26 8.69 -1.66
CA LYS A 43 11.65 8.26 -1.78
C LYS A 43 11.88 6.90 -1.13
N PHE A 44 11.20 6.63 -0.02
CA PHE A 44 11.30 5.35 0.67
C PHE A 44 10.74 4.22 -0.19
N LEU A 45 9.58 4.41 -0.81
CA LEU A 45 8.98 3.42 -1.70
C LEU A 45 9.86 3.16 -2.93
N GLU A 46 10.52 4.19 -3.45
CA GLU A 46 11.42 4.04 -4.58
C GLU A 46 12.65 3.16 -4.28
N LYS A 47 13.03 3.03 -3.02
CA LYS A 47 14.14 2.19 -2.58
C LYS A 47 13.80 0.71 -2.48
N ALA A 48 12.52 0.36 -2.52
CA ALA A 48 12.09 -1.03 -2.38
C ALA A 48 12.53 -1.88 -3.57
N ASP A 49 12.93 -3.11 -3.29
CA ASP A 49 13.20 -4.10 -4.33
C ASP A 49 11.91 -4.71 -4.85
N ARG A 50 10.91 -4.84 -3.98
CA ARG A 50 9.60 -5.37 -4.30
C ARG A 50 8.54 -4.63 -3.51
N LEU A 51 7.39 -4.37 -4.14
CA LEU A 51 6.25 -3.73 -3.51
C LEU A 51 5.14 -4.77 -3.31
N ILE A 52 4.58 -4.79 -2.10
CA ILE A 52 3.52 -5.72 -1.72
C ILE A 52 2.37 -4.88 -1.18
N GLY A 53 1.16 -5.22 -1.56
CA GLY A 53 -0.01 -4.52 -1.04
C GLY A 53 -1.30 -5.06 -1.60
N HIS A 54 -2.42 -4.47 -1.16
CA HIS A 54 -3.76 -4.88 -1.55
C HIS A 54 -4.34 -3.86 -2.54
N ASN A 55 -4.64 -4.31 -3.75
CA ASN A 55 -5.12 -3.46 -4.85
C ASN A 55 -4.13 -2.35 -5.23
N ILE A 56 -2.84 -2.60 -5.08
CA ILE A 56 -1.83 -1.58 -5.38
C ILE A 56 -1.63 -1.40 -6.88
N ILE A 57 -1.84 -2.43 -7.68
CA ILE A 57 -1.75 -2.34 -9.15
C ILE A 57 -2.89 -1.48 -9.69
N GLY A 58 -4.10 -1.64 -9.15
CA GLY A 58 -5.28 -0.93 -9.61
C GLY A 58 -5.46 0.45 -9.03
N PHE A 59 -4.85 0.76 -7.90
CA PHE A 59 -5.08 2.02 -7.21
C PHE A 59 -3.81 2.71 -6.71
N ASP A 60 -3.10 2.13 -5.71
CA ASP A 60 -2.02 2.82 -5.00
C ASP A 60 -0.89 3.26 -5.93
N ILE A 61 -0.40 2.35 -6.78
CA ILE A 61 0.71 2.66 -7.69
C ILE A 61 0.33 3.74 -8.71
N PRO A 62 -0.82 3.63 -9.43
CA PRO A 62 -1.22 4.70 -10.35
C PRO A 62 -1.41 6.05 -9.66
N VAL A 63 -1.96 6.07 -8.45
CA VAL A 63 -2.15 7.30 -7.69
C VAL A 63 -0.80 7.91 -7.28
N LEU A 64 0.12 7.10 -6.77
CA LEU A 64 1.46 7.56 -6.40
C LEU A 64 2.24 8.09 -7.60
N GLU A 65 2.13 7.44 -8.74
CA GLU A 65 2.79 7.91 -9.97
C GLU A 65 2.20 9.23 -10.46
N ARG A 66 0.88 9.38 -10.38
CA ARG A 66 0.19 10.58 -10.84
C ARG A 66 0.37 11.77 -9.90
N LEU A 67 0.15 11.55 -8.61
CA LEU A 67 0.19 12.63 -7.61
C LEU A 67 1.59 12.87 -7.04
N GLY A 68 2.38 11.81 -6.90
CA GLY A 68 3.74 11.90 -6.35
C GLY A 68 4.83 12.16 -7.37
N GLY A 69 4.54 11.96 -8.65
CA GLY A 69 5.52 12.15 -9.71
C GLY A 69 6.65 11.11 -9.71
N ILE A 70 6.43 9.96 -9.09
CA ILE A 70 7.42 8.88 -8.98
C ILE A 70 7.07 7.74 -9.93
N LYS A 71 8.02 6.83 -10.16
CA LYS A 71 7.82 5.65 -11.00
C LYS A 71 8.02 4.38 -10.19
N LEU A 72 6.95 3.60 -10.08
CA LEU A 72 6.95 2.34 -9.30
C LEU A 72 6.56 1.13 -10.14
N SER A 73 5.90 1.33 -11.28
CA SER A 73 5.37 0.23 -12.10
C SER A 73 6.43 -0.66 -12.71
N HIS A 74 7.71 -0.23 -12.74
CA HIS A 74 8.82 -1.04 -13.22
C HIS A 74 9.32 -2.06 -12.19
N LYS A 75 8.86 -1.95 -10.94
CA LYS A 75 9.31 -2.84 -9.86
C LYS A 75 8.50 -4.13 -9.83
N PRO A 76 9.07 -5.25 -9.31
CA PRO A 76 8.27 -6.43 -8.99
C PRO A 76 7.19 -6.08 -7.98
N VAL A 77 5.95 -6.52 -8.23
CA VAL A 77 4.78 -6.20 -7.41
C VAL A 77 4.05 -7.47 -7.06
N VAL A 78 3.65 -7.59 -5.79
CA VAL A 78 2.73 -8.62 -5.31
C VAL A 78 1.46 -7.92 -4.83
N ASP A 79 0.35 -8.14 -5.54
CA ASP A 79 -0.94 -7.55 -5.21
C ASP A 79 -1.83 -8.62 -4.60
N THR A 80 -2.10 -8.49 -3.31
CA THR A 80 -2.87 -9.50 -2.58
C THR A 80 -4.33 -9.57 -3.00
N LEU A 81 -4.90 -8.50 -3.55
CA LEU A 81 -6.25 -8.55 -4.13
C LEU A 81 -6.27 -9.44 -5.37
N VAL A 82 -5.29 -9.28 -6.26
CA VAL A 82 -5.16 -10.10 -7.46
C VAL A 82 -4.95 -11.56 -7.07
N MET A 83 -4.05 -11.85 -6.15
CA MET A 83 -3.80 -13.20 -5.65
C MET A 83 -5.05 -13.79 -5.00
N SER A 84 -5.77 -13.01 -4.21
CA SER A 84 -6.99 -13.44 -3.55
C SER A 84 -8.06 -13.85 -4.57
N ARG A 85 -8.22 -13.06 -5.63
CA ARG A 85 -9.20 -13.35 -6.70
C ARG A 85 -8.81 -14.56 -7.53
N LEU A 86 -7.51 -14.81 -7.71
CA LEU A 86 -7.02 -15.97 -8.46
C LEU A 86 -7.17 -17.28 -7.69
N PHE A 87 -6.86 -17.26 -6.39
CA PHE A 87 -6.85 -18.48 -5.57
C PHE A 87 -8.16 -18.73 -4.84
N ASN A 88 -8.96 -17.72 -4.60
CA ASN A 88 -10.26 -17.84 -3.94
C ASN A 88 -11.22 -16.75 -4.44
N PRO A 89 -11.81 -16.88 -5.65
CA PRO A 89 -12.67 -15.86 -6.24
C PRO A 89 -13.87 -15.46 -5.36
N VAL A 90 -14.39 -16.39 -4.55
CA VAL A 90 -15.52 -16.15 -3.64
C VAL A 90 -15.05 -16.36 -2.22
N ARG A 91 -14.24 -15.42 -1.74
CA ARG A 91 -13.67 -15.50 -0.40
C ARG A 91 -14.70 -15.11 0.65
N GLU A 92 -14.87 -15.96 1.67
CA GLU A 92 -15.70 -15.66 2.83
C GLU A 92 -15.11 -14.45 3.57
N GLY A 93 -15.94 -13.45 3.87
CA GLY A 93 -15.48 -12.20 4.48
C GLY A 93 -14.93 -11.18 3.50
N GLY A 94 -14.87 -11.52 2.19
CA GLY A 94 -14.46 -10.62 1.13
C GLY A 94 -12.95 -10.52 0.94
N HIS A 95 -12.53 -9.57 0.10
CA HIS A 95 -11.14 -9.35 -0.27
C HIS A 95 -10.58 -8.04 0.29
N SER A 96 -11.16 -7.50 1.37
CA SER A 96 -10.75 -6.21 1.92
C SER A 96 -9.34 -6.24 2.51
N LEU A 97 -8.67 -5.11 2.50
CA LEU A 97 -7.34 -4.95 3.10
C LEU A 97 -7.34 -5.34 4.58
N GLU A 98 -8.39 -4.96 5.32
CA GLU A 98 -8.52 -5.27 6.73
C GLU A 98 -8.43 -6.78 7.00
N LYS A 99 -9.15 -7.58 6.22
CA LYS A 99 -9.15 -9.03 6.35
C LYS A 99 -7.79 -9.64 6.02
N TRP A 100 -7.16 -9.18 4.95
CA TRP A 100 -5.84 -9.63 4.57
C TRP A 100 -4.75 -9.11 5.49
N GLY A 101 -4.86 -7.85 5.93
CA GLY A 101 -3.94 -7.24 6.86
C GLY A 101 -3.88 -7.97 8.19
N TYR A 102 -5.03 -8.38 8.71
CA TYR A 102 -5.12 -9.18 9.93
C TYR A 102 -4.37 -10.51 9.77
N LYS A 103 -4.58 -11.18 8.64
CA LYS A 103 -3.95 -12.46 8.33
C LYS A 103 -2.43 -12.35 8.17
N LEU A 104 -1.96 -11.23 7.62
CA LEU A 104 -0.55 -10.97 7.39
C LEU A 104 0.14 -10.26 8.56
N GLY A 105 -0.61 -9.90 9.63
CA GLY A 105 -0.07 -9.15 10.75
C GLY A 105 0.06 -7.65 10.48
N PHE A 106 -0.63 -7.14 9.48
CA PHE A 106 -0.60 -5.73 9.08
C PHE A 106 -2.00 -5.13 9.25
N ARG A 107 -2.14 -4.13 10.13
CA ARG A 107 -3.46 -3.60 10.52
C ARG A 107 -3.76 -2.27 9.86
N LYS A 108 -4.91 -2.17 9.24
CA LYS A 108 -5.40 -0.93 8.64
C LYS A 108 -5.60 0.20 9.65
N LEU A 109 -5.85 -0.12 10.90
CA LEU A 109 -5.99 0.88 11.97
C LEU A 109 -4.80 1.83 12.08
N GLU A 110 -3.60 1.37 11.72
CA GLU A 110 -2.41 2.21 11.73
C GLU A 110 -2.46 3.33 10.69
N PHE A 111 -3.23 3.15 9.63
CA PHE A 111 -3.40 4.16 8.59
C PHE A 111 -4.39 5.24 9.03
N GLU A 112 -5.40 4.88 9.80
CA GLU A 112 -6.44 5.79 10.24
C GLU A 112 -5.93 6.88 11.19
N ASP A 113 -4.80 6.63 11.85
CA ASP A 113 -4.16 7.61 12.73
C ASP A 113 -3.77 8.90 12.01
N TYR A 114 -3.73 8.90 10.67
CA TYR A 114 -3.33 10.05 9.86
C TYR A 114 -4.50 10.67 9.09
N LEU A 115 -5.69 10.19 9.30
CA LEU A 115 -6.89 10.75 8.71
C LEU A 115 -7.47 11.83 9.63
#